data_3b43e775a2d99eb14596bc3759f644e9
#
_entry.id   3b43e775a2d99eb14596bc3759f644e9
#
_cell.length_a   1.000
_cell.length_b   1.000
_cell.length_c   1.000
_cell.angle_alpha   90.00
_cell.angle_beta   90.00
_cell.angle_gamma   90.00
#
_symmetry.space_group_name_H-M   'P 1'
#
loop_
_entity.id
_entity.type
_entity.pdbx_description
1 polymer ?
#
loop_
_entity_poly.entity_id
_entity_poly.type
_entity_poly.pdbx_seq_one_letter_code
_entity_poly.pdbx_strand_id
1 'polypeptide(L)'
;MTEIPGITPQVARFAQWVADAGFSVFMPQLIGTPMKPLTRSGALLEIARVCISREFRVLAANESSPIVDWLRALARDAHAQCGGPGVGAVGMCLTGNFALSMMLDAPVLAPVLSQPSLPGGFTAKARAALHASPAAIAAAHEKIDQHGARILGLRFHGDPMCPPERFKRLREEFGDAFEGIEIDSKHANPDAMKPAHSVLTTHLIDAAGEPTRAALDRTLAFLTEQLKPSA
;
A
#
# COMPACT_ATOMS: atom_id res chain seq x y z
N MET A 1 -6.33 -0.88 -2.67
CA MET A 1 -6.86 0.17 -1.75
C MET A 1 -6.23 1.49 -2.14
N THR A 2 -7.05 2.54 -2.21
CA THR A 2 -6.68 3.80 -2.85
C THR A 2 -5.98 4.77 -1.90
N GLU A 3 -5.16 5.67 -2.48
CA GLU A 3 -4.67 6.86 -1.80
C GLU A 3 -5.74 7.98 -1.76
N ILE A 4 -5.48 9.05 -1.03
CA ILE A 4 -6.30 10.26 -1.07
C ILE A 4 -6.04 10.98 -2.42
N PRO A 5 -7.11 11.37 -3.14
CA PRO A 5 -8.49 11.53 -2.73
C PRO A 5 -9.44 10.35 -3.07
N GLY A 6 -8.95 9.16 -3.38
CA GLY A 6 -9.78 8.01 -3.70
C GLY A 6 -9.42 7.35 -5.04
N ILE A 7 -10.40 6.76 -5.72
CA ILE A 7 -10.20 6.11 -7.03
C ILE A 7 -10.05 7.18 -8.12
N THR A 8 -8.84 7.67 -8.32
CA THR A 8 -8.50 8.58 -9.42
C THR A 8 -8.31 7.81 -10.74
N PRO A 9 -8.27 8.49 -11.91
CA PRO A 9 -7.90 7.85 -13.18
C PRO A 9 -6.56 7.11 -13.12
N GLN A 10 -5.57 7.62 -12.38
CA GLN A 10 -4.26 6.99 -12.20
C GLN A 10 -4.35 5.71 -11.37
N VAL A 11 -5.16 5.71 -10.30
CA VAL A 11 -5.44 4.51 -9.50
C VAL A 11 -6.19 3.45 -10.33
N ALA A 12 -7.18 3.87 -11.14
CA ALA A 12 -7.89 2.97 -12.05
C ALA A 12 -6.94 2.38 -13.12
N ARG A 13 -6.01 3.19 -13.64
CA ARG A 13 -4.98 2.71 -14.58
C ARG A 13 -4.05 1.68 -13.94
N PHE A 14 -3.60 1.91 -12.71
CA PHE A 14 -2.83 0.90 -11.97
C PHE A 14 -3.62 -0.41 -11.80
N ALA A 15 -4.89 -0.33 -11.44
CA ALA A 15 -5.76 -1.51 -11.32
C ALA A 15 -5.90 -2.26 -12.66
N GLN A 16 -5.93 -1.53 -13.79
CA GLN A 16 -5.96 -2.14 -15.12
C GLN A 16 -4.67 -2.93 -15.40
N TRP A 17 -3.49 -2.39 -15.09
CA TRP A 17 -2.22 -3.13 -15.25
C TRP A 17 -2.18 -4.41 -14.42
N VAL A 18 -2.74 -4.38 -13.20
CA VAL A 18 -2.87 -5.60 -12.39
C VAL A 18 -3.84 -6.59 -13.03
N ALA A 19 -4.95 -6.12 -13.61
CA ALA A 19 -5.90 -6.97 -14.33
C ALA A 19 -5.27 -7.56 -15.60
N ASP A 20 -4.51 -6.77 -16.38
CA ASP A 20 -3.79 -7.20 -17.58
C ASP A 20 -2.72 -8.25 -17.26
N ALA A 21 -2.16 -8.21 -16.05
CA ALA A 21 -1.29 -9.27 -15.53
C ALA A 21 -2.05 -10.55 -15.14
N GLY A 22 -3.37 -10.60 -15.37
CA GLY A 22 -4.23 -11.79 -15.21
C GLY A 22 -4.75 -12.01 -13.79
N PHE A 23 -4.98 -10.94 -13.04
CA PHE A 23 -5.61 -10.98 -11.72
C PHE A 23 -7.05 -10.45 -11.77
N SER A 24 -7.93 -11.01 -10.93
CA SER A 24 -9.21 -10.37 -10.59
C SER A 24 -8.94 -9.22 -9.61
N VAL A 25 -9.40 -8.00 -9.93
CA VAL A 25 -9.09 -6.80 -9.15
C VAL A 25 -10.35 -6.26 -8.47
N PHE A 26 -10.28 -6.11 -7.16
CA PHE A 26 -11.30 -5.46 -6.34
C PHE A 26 -10.80 -4.10 -5.87
N MET A 27 -11.50 -3.03 -6.24
CA MET A 27 -11.17 -1.65 -5.84
C MET A 27 -12.22 -1.12 -4.85
N PRO A 28 -12.04 -1.30 -3.53
CA PRO A 28 -12.99 -0.76 -2.57
C PRO A 28 -12.94 0.77 -2.56
N GLN A 29 -14.11 1.39 -2.64
CA GLN A 29 -14.24 2.85 -2.49
C GLN A 29 -14.26 3.20 -1.02
N LEU A 30 -13.11 3.54 -0.47
CA LEU A 30 -12.96 3.92 0.94
C LEU A 30 -13.07 5.44 1.16
N ILE A 31 -12.67 6.22 0.18
CA ILE A 31 -12.50 7.67 0.26
C ILE A 31 -12.96 8.31 -1.05
N GLY A 32 -13.53 9.50 -0.95
CA GLY A 32 -13.79 10.39 -2.08
C GLY A 32 -14.85 9.92 -3.08
N THR A 33 -14.82 10.50 -4.26
CA THR A 33 -15.71 10.17 -5.39
C THR A 33 -14.88 9.54 -6.50
N PRO A 34 -15.25 8.33 -7.01
CA PRO A 34 -14.52 7.64 -8.06
C PRO A 34 -14.35 8.50 -9.32
N MET A 35 -13.20 8.34 -9.98
CA MET A 35 -12.83 8.98 -11.24
C MET A 35 -12.73 10.51 -11.20
N LYS A 36 -12.81 11.12 -10.01
CA LYS A 36 -12.59 12.56 -9.86
C LYS A 36 -11.09 12.85 -9.95
N PRO A 37 -10.65 13.75 -10.84
CA PRO A 37 -9.24 14.14 -10.94
C PRO A 37 -8.71 14.72 -9.63
N LEU A 38 -7.42 14.48 -9.36
CA LEU A 38 -6.75 15.06 -8.20
C LEU A 38 -6.61 16.58 -8.37
N THR A 39 -7.16 17.32 -7.40
CA THR A 39 -6.96 18.77 -7.27
C THR A 39 -6.40 19.10 -5.91
N ARG A 40 -5.60 20.19 -5.79
CA ARG A 40 -5.01 20.58 -4.49
C ARG A 40 -6.06 20.81 -3.41
N SER A 41 -7.15 21.53 -3.75
CA SER A 41 -8.24 21.80 -2.81
C SER A 41 -9.01 20.53 -2.44
N GLY A 42 -9.25 19.64 -3.40
CA GLY A 42 -9.91 18.35 -3.16
C GLY A 42 -9.08 17.44 -2.26
N ALA A 43 -7.76 17.33 -2.52
CA ALA A 43 -6.86 16.55 -1.69
C ALA A 43 -6.82 17.10 -0.25
N LEU A 44 -6.72 18.41 -0.07
CA LEU A 44 -6.66 19.04 1.27
C LEU A 44 -7.96 18.78 2.06
N LEU A 45 -9.12 18.88 1.40
CA LEU A 45 -10.42 18.62 2.03
C LEU A 45 -10.55 17.15 2.47
N GLU A 46 -10.12 16.21 1.63
CA GLU A 46 -10.19 14.78 1.97
C GLU A 46 -9.16 14.41 3.06
N ILE A 47 -7.96 15.01 3.05
CA ILE A 47 -6.99 14.87 4.16
C ILE A 47 -7.62 15.34 5.47
N ALA A 48 -8.26 16.52 5.49
CA ALA A 48 -8.93 17.04 6.68
C ALA A 48 -10.02 16.08 7.17
N ARG A 49 -10.87 15.57 6.28
CA ARG A 49 -11.92 14.59 6.61
C ARG A 49 -11.35 13.31 7.22
N VAL A 50 -10.31 12.75 6.61
CA VAL A 50 -9.65 11.53 7.09
C VAL A 50 -9.00 11.76 8.46
N CYS A 51 -8.30 12.89 8.67
CA CYS A 51 -7.63 13.21 9.94
C CYS A 51 -8.59 13.32 11.14
N ILE A 52 -9.85 13.72 10.92
CA ILE A 52 -10.86 13.76 11.98
C ILE A 52 -11.59 12.43 12.17
N SER A 53 -11.41 11.48 11.25
CA SER A 53 -12.11 10.20 11.31
C SER A 53 -11.63 9.33 12.50
N ARG A 54 -12.54 8.49 12.99
CA ARG A 54 -12.19 7.47 14.01
C ARG A 54 -11.10 6.53 13.50
N GLU A 55 -11.17 6.17 12.21
CA GLU A 55 -10.25 5.24 11.54
C GLU A 55 -8.80 5.70 11.63
N PHE A 56 -8.56 6.99 11.40
CA PHE A 56 -7.23 7.57 11.52
C PHE A 56 -6.67 7.47 12.94
N ARG A 57 -7.51 7.74 13.96
CA ARG A 57 -7.08 7.70 15.36
C ARG A 57 -6.74 6.28 15.81
N VAL A 58 -7.54 5.30 15.41
CA VAL A 58 -7.31 3.88 15.73
C VAL A 58 -6.03 3.38 15.06
N LEU A 59 -5.84 3.71 13.78
CA LEU A 59 -4.62 3.36 13.05
C LEU A 59 -3.36 4.01 13.67
N ALA A 60 -3.45 5.27 14.09
CA ALA A 60 -2.35 5.96 14.76
C ALA A 60 -1.99 5.31 16.11
N ALA A 61 -2.95 4.66 16.78
CA ALA A 61 -2.74 3.91 18.00
C ALA A 61 -2.19 2.48 17.80
N ASN A 62 -1.92 2.06 16.55
CA ASN A 62 -1.54 0.68 16.18
C ASN A 62 -2.61 -0.37 16.57
N GLU A 63 -3.87 0.00 16.47
CA GLU A 63 -5.01 -0.87 16.73
C GLU A 63 -5.68 -1.27 15.39
N SER A 64 -6.45 -2.37 15.41
CA SER A 64 -7.27 -2.73 14.26
C SER A 64 -8.45 -1.78 14.14
N SER A 65 -8.71 -1.28 12.93
CA SER A 65 -9.84 -0.41 12.66
C SER A 65 -11.00 -1.17 12.00
N PRO A 66 -12.26 -0.76 12.20
CA PRO A 66 -13.41 -1.39 11.55
C PRO A 66 -13.28 -1.48 10.02
N ILE A 67 -12.58 -0.52 9.39
CA ILE A 67 -12.34 -0.54 7.95
C ILE A 67 -11.36 -1.64 7.56
N VAL A 68 -10.34 -1.91 8.39
CA VAL A 68 -9.41 -3.03 8.17
C VAL A 68 -10.12 -4.36 8.37
N ASP A 69 -11.01 -4.47 9.36
CA ASP A 69 -11.83 -5.67 9.59
C ASP A 69 -12.73 -5.96 8.38
N TRP A 70 -13.36 -4.91 7.83
CA TRP A 70 -14.17 -5.03 6.62
C TRP A 70 -13.30 -5.42 5.40
N LEU A 71 -12.12 -4.84 5.24
CA LEU A 71 -11.18 -5.20 4.17
C LEU A 71 -10.71 -6.66 4.27
N ARG A 72 -10.49 -7.16 5.47
CA ARG A 72 -10.17 -8.58 5.68
C ARG A 72 -11.34 -9.49 5.30
N ALA A 73 -12.57 -9.10 5.61
CA ALA A 73 -13.76 -9.82 5.16
C ALA A 73 -13.87 -9.81 3.62
N LEU A 74 -13.64 -8.66 2.98
CA LEU A 74 -13.60 -8.55 1.52
C LEU A 74 -12.51 -9.44 0.92
N ALA A 75 -11.33 -9.52 1.52
CA ALA A 75 -10.24 -10.37 1.04
C ALA A 75 -10.60 -11.87 1.13
N ARG A 76 -11.28 -12.29 2.18
CA ARG A 76 -11.79 -13.68 2.30
C ARG A 76 -12.83 -13.98 1.23
N ASP A 77 -13.78 -13.07 1.01
CA ASP A 77 -14.81 -13.21 -0.03
C ASP A 77 -14.21 -13.26 -1.44
N ALA A 78 -13.29 -12.35 -1.75
CA ALA A 78 -12.55 -12.33 -3.01
C ALA A 78 -11.78 -13.64 -3.25
N HIS A 79 -11.11 -14.17 -2.22
CA HIS A 79 -10.41 -15.45 -2.30
C HIS A 79 -11.38 -16.63 -2.54
N ALA A 80 -12.53 -16.64 -1.85
CA ALA A 80 -13.55 -17.66 -2.06
C ALA A 80 -14.13 -17.65 -3.48
N GLN A 81 -14.26 -16.46 -4.09
CA GLN A 81 -14.75 -16.31 -5.47
C GLN A 81 -13.70 -16.66 -6.53
N CYS A 82 -12.44 -16.29 -6.32
CA CYS A 82 -11.40 -16.38 -7.33
C CYS A 82 -10.46 -17.58 -7.17
N GLY A 83 -10.38 -18.16 -5.97
CA GLY A 83 -9.47 -19.26 -5.65
C GLY A 83 -7.99 -18.81 -5.60
N GLY A 84 -7.08 -19.77 -5.84
CA GLY A 84 -5.63 -19.58 -5.79
C GLY A 84 -5.05 -19.74 -4.38
N PRO A 85 -3.73 -19.48 -4.19
CA PRO A 85 -3.06 -19.67 -2.91
C PRO A 85 -3.44 -18.61 -1.87
N GLY A 86 -3.87 -17.44 -2.33
CA GLY A 86 -4.23 -16.30 -1.50
C GLY A 86 -4.54 -15.06 -2.32
N VAL A 87 -4.56 -13.89 -1.66
CA VAL A 87 -4.81 -12.60 -2.30
C VAL A 87 -3.65 -11.62 -2.11
N GLY A 88 -3.47 -10.72 -3.05
CA GLY A 88 -2.63 -9.54 -2.92
C GLY A 88 -3.40 -8.38 -2.29
N ALA A 89 -2.74 -7.62 -1.44
CA ALA A 89 -3.31 -6.41 -0.84
C ALA A 89 -2.42 -5.22 -1.15
N VAL A 90 -2.76 -4.45 -2.17
CA VAL A 90 -2.03 -3.21 -2.49
C VAL A 90 -2.67 -2.04 -1.76
N GLY A 91 -1.92 -1.42 -0.86
CA GLY A 91 -2.31 -0.19 -0.18
C GLY A 91 -1.41 0.98 -0.58
N MET A 92 -1.99 2.16 -0.75
CA MET A 92 -1.30 3.37 -1.18
C MET A 92 -1.51 4.50 -0.18
N CYS A 93 -0.47 5.24 0.19
CA CYS A 93 -0.54 6.33 1.15
C CYS A 93 -1.09 5.84 2.51
N LEU A 94 -2.16 6.43 3.02
CA LEU A 94 -2.82 6.01 4.25
C LEU A 94 -3.16 4.51 4.25
N THR A 95 -3.73 4.02 3.17
CA THR A 95 -4.13 2.60 3.05
C THR A 95 -2.94 1.65 2.87
N GLY A 96 -1.73 2.17 2.61
CA GLY A 96 -0.49 1.40 2.63
C GLY A 96 -0.25 0.73 3.99
N ASN A 97 -0.71 1.36 5.07
CA ASN A 97 -0.63 0.78 6.41
C ASN A 97 -1.64 -0.37 6.62
N PHE A 98 -2.73 -0.40 5.85
CA PHE A 98 -3.76 -1.44 5.97
C PHE A 98 -3.28 -2.78 5.40
N ALA A 99 -2.46 -2.76 4.33
CA ALA A 99 -2.02 -3.97 3.66
C ALA A 99 -1.32 -4.95 4.62
N LEU A 100 -0.47 -4.44 5.52
CA LEU A 100 0.18 -5.24 6.56
C LEU A 100 -0.84 -5.75 7.60
N SER A 101 -1.74 -4.88 8.07
CA SER A 101 -2.77 -5.24 9.04
C SER A 101 -3.78 -6.27 8.52
N MET A 102 -3.95 -6.37 7.20
CA MET A 102 -4.80 -7.37 6.57
C MET A 102 -4.22 -8.78 6.63
N MET A 103 -2.94 -8.95 6.95
CA MET A 103 -2.34 -10.28 7.12
C MET A 103 -2.84 -11.02 8.38
N LEU A 104 -3.55 -10.36 9.30
CA LEU A 104 -3.94 -10.95 10.58
C LEU A 104 -4.74 -12.26 10.41
N ASP A 105 -5.84 -12.23 9.70
CA ASP A 105 -6.78 -13.37 9.59
C ASP A 105 -7.34 -13.58 8.17
N ALA A 106 -6.94 -12.75 7.22
CA ALA A 106 -7.33 -12.88 5.81
C ALA A 106 -6.26 -13.64 5.01
N PRO A 107 -6.61 -14.25 3.88
CA PRO A 107 -5.66 -15.01 3.02
C PRO A 107 -4.71 -14.09 2.25
N VAL A 108 -4.21 -13.03 2.89
CA VAL A 108 -3.27 -12.08 2.27
C VAL A 108 -1.86 -12.64 2.36
N LEU A 109 -1.27 -12.95 1.20
CA LEU A 109 0.10 -13.47 1.05
C LEU A 109 1.04 -12.51 0.32
N ALA A 110 0.50 -11.51 -0.37
CA ALA A 110 1.29 -10.54 -1.12
C ALA A 110 0.88 -9.09 -0.75
N PRO A 111 1.22 -8.60 0.45
CA PRO A 111 1.00 -7.22 0.83
C PRO A 111 1.99 -6.29 0.12
N VAL A 112 1.48 -5.23 -0.50
CA VAL A 112 2.25 -4.15 -1.11
C VAL A 112 1.95 -2.84 -0.38
N LEU A 113 2.97 -2.26 0.22
CA LEU A 113 2.93 -1.04 1.00
C LEU A 113 3.50 0.10 0.14
N SER A 114 2.68 0.67 -0.74
CA SER A 114 3.11 1.80 -1.57
C SER A 114 3.02 3.10 -0.75
N GLN A 115 4.16 3.74 -0.53
CA GLN A 115 4.33 4.94 0.30
C GLN A 115 3.42 4.97 1.55
N PRO A 116 3.52 3.97 2.46
CA PRO A 116 2.65 3.88 3.62
C PRO A 116 2.82 5.12 4.50
N SER A 117 1.75 5.90 4.67
CA SER A 117 1.81 7.25 5.22
C SER A 117 0.81 7.47 6.31
N LEU A 118 1.23 8.25 7.32
CA LEU A 118 0.34 8.81 8.32
C LEU A 118 0.79 10.24 8.62
N PRO A 119 -0.09 11.25 8.48
CA PRO A 119 0.25 12.61 8.87
C PRO A 119 0.50 12.72 10.38
N GLY A 120 1.45 13.56 10.80
CA GLY A 120 1.65 13.91 12.20
C GLY A 120 2.76 13.18 12.96
N GLY A 121 3.62 12.42 12.28
CA GLY A 121 4.76 11.74 12.91
C GLY A 121 5.94 12.66 13.23
N PHE A 122 5.85 13.48 14.29
CA PHE A 122 6.93 14.40 14.67
C PHE A 122 8.01 13.76 15.57
N THR A 123 7.76 12.60 16.16
CA THR A 123 8.74 11.89 16.99
C THR A 123 9.40 10.76 16.20
N ALA A 124 10.64 10.40 16.56
CA ALA A 124 11.34 9.27 15.95
C ALA A 124 10.53 7.96 16.03
N LYS A 125 9.85 7.73 17.16
CA LYS A 125 8.95 6.58 17.35
C LYS A 125 7.78 6.58 16.37
N ALA A 126 7.12 7.73 16.17
CA ALA A 126 5.99 7.84 15.24
C ALA A 126 6.43 7.71 13.79
N ARG A 127 7.63 8.22 13.44
CA ARG A 127 8.21 8.07 12.09
C ARG A 127 8.51 6.60 11.75
N ALA A 128 8.96 5.81 12.73
CA ALA A 128 9.27 4.38 12.58
C ALA A 128 8.05 3.47 12.75
N ALA A 129 6.89 3.98 13.15
CA ALA A 129 5.72 3.15 13.45
C ALA A 129 5.20 2.42 12.20
N LEU A 130 4.89 1.12 12.36
CA LEU A 130 4.34 0.28 11.28
C LEU A 130 2.81 0.39 11.17
N HIS A 131 2.15 1.01 12.16
CA HIS A 131 0.70 1.18 12.21
C HIS A 131 -0.07 -0.14 12.04
N ALA A 132 0.46 -1.20 12.63
CA ALA A 132 -0.13 -2.52 12.69
C ALA A 132 -0.13 -2.99 14.16
N SER A 133 -1.15 -3.74 14.56
CA SER A 133 -1.20 -4.31 15.90
C SER A 133 -0.12 -5.38 16.10
N PRO A 134 0.31 -5.66 17.35
CA PRO A 134 1.24 -6.76 17.61
C PRO A 134 0.73 -8.11 17.08
N ALA A 135 -0.58 -8.34 17.13
CA ALA A 135 -1.20 -9.54 16.58
C ALA A 135 -1.08 -9.61 15.05
N ALA A 136 -1.23 -8.47 14.34
CA ALA A 136 -1.04 -8.43 12.90
C ALA A 136 0.42 -8.68 12.50
N ILE A 137 1.39 -8.16 13.26
CA ILE A 137 2.81 -8.44 13.05
C ILE A 137 3.12 -9.92 13.27
N ALA A 138 2.61 -10.52 14.37
CA ALA A 138 2.80 -11.95 14.64
C ALA A 138 2.20 -12.82 13.52
N ALA A 139 1.00 -12.50 13.05
CA ALA A 139 0.37 -13.21 11.93
C ALA A 139 1.13 -13.04 10.61
N ALA A 140 1.78 -11.89 10.39
CA ALA A 140 2.64 -11.70 9.23
C ALA A 140 3.87 -12.62 9.29
N HIS A 141 4.53 -12.74 10.44
CA HIS A 141 5.63 -13.71 10.65
C HIS A 141 5.17 -15.14 10.41
N GLU A 142 4.02 -15.53 10.97
CA GLU A 142 3.46 -16.87 10.75
C GLU A 142 3.24 -17.16 9.26
N LYS A 143 2.72 -16.21 8.48
CA LYS A 143 2.54 -16.39 7.03
C LYS A 143 3.86 -16.43 6.27
N ILE A 144 4.85 -15.67 6.70
CA ILE A 144 6.22 -15.74 6.14
C ILE A 144 6.77 -17.14 6.35
N ASP A 145 6.68 -17.67 7.57
CA ASP A 145 7.25 -18.98 7.93
C ASP A 145 6.49 -20.15 7.28
N GLN A 146 5.16 -20.09 7.25
CA GLN A 146 4.33 -21.22 6.78
C GLN A 146 4.09 -21.21 5.27
N HIS A 147 4.02 -20.03 4.65
CA HIS A 147 3.61 -19.87 3.25
C HIS A 147 4.66 -19.20 2.37
N GLY A 148 5.81 -18.82 2.92
CA GLY A 148 6.82 -18.06 2.19
C GLY A 148 6.32 -16.67 1.74
N ALA A 149 5.34 -16.09 2.47
CA ALA A 149 4.82 -14.78 2.16
C ALA A 149 5.92 -13.72 2.22
N ARG A 150 5.88 -12.75 1.33
CA ARG A 150 6.83 -11.62 1.31
C ARG A 150 6.06 -10.31 1.34
N ILE A 151 6.74 -9.24 1.70
CA ILE A 151 6.18 -7.89 1.82
C ILE A 151 6.96 -6.98 0.89
N LEU A 152 6.26 -6.25 0.01
CA LEU A 152 6.87 -5.25 -0.86
C LEU A 152 6.55 -3.85 -0.34
N GLY A 153 7.59 -3.02 -0.20
CA GLY A 153 7.45 -1.60 0.15
C GLY A 153 7.98 -0.70 -0.94
N LEU A 154 7.30 0.42 -1.22
CA LEU A 154 7.69 1.41 -2.22
C LEU A 154 7.65 2.82 -1.62
N ARG A 155 8.68 3.65 -1.86
CA ARG A 155 8.67 5.07 -1.47
C ARG A 155 9.63 5.92 -2.29
N PHE A 156 9.44 7.22 -2.26
CA PHE A 156 10.46 8.19 -2.69
C PHE A 156 11.38 8.58 -1.52
N HIS A 157 12.67 8.82 -1.78
CA HIS A 157 13.64 9.20 -0.76
C HIS A 157 13.27 10.49 -0.01
N GLY A 158 12.78 11.48 -0.71
CA GLY A 158 12.44 12.80 -0.15
C GLY A 158 10.98 12.93 0.33
N ASP A 159 10.24 11.82 0.44
CA ASP A 159 8.84 11.86 0.86
C ASP A 159 8.71 12.11 2.38
N PRO A 160 8.18 13.28 2.79
CA PRO A 160 8.06 13.61 4.22
C PRO A 160 6.95 12.81 4.92
N MET A 161 5.99 12.25 4.17
CA MET A 161 4.87 11.47 4.70
C MET A 161 5.20 10.00 4.87
N CYS A 162 6.20 9.50 4.10
CA CYS A 162 6.72 8.15 4.22
C CYS A 162 8.22 8.19 4.55
N PRO A 163 8.59 8.46 5.82
CA PRO A 163 9.98 8.68 6.21
C PRO A 163 10.83 7.40 6.17
N PRO A 164 12.17 7.52 6.00
CA PRO A 164 13.07 6.38 5.88
C PRO A 164 13.09 5.48 7.12
N GLU A 165 12.81 6.02 8.29
CA GLU A 165 12.76 5.27 9.55
C GLU A 165 11.72 4.15 9.52
N ARG A 166 10.62 4.33 8.78
CA ARG A 166 9.59 3.30 8.60
C ARG A 166 10.12 2.12 7.79
N PHE A 167 10.84 2.39 6.70
CA PHE A 167 11.44 1.33 5.89
C PHE A 167 12.60 0.64 6.62
N LYS A 168 13.38 1.39 7.40
CA LYS A 168 14.36 0.80 8.30
C LYS A 168 13.69 -0.17 9.28
N ARG A 169 12.58 0.26 9.92
CA ARG A 169 11.83 -0.59 10.85
C ARG A 169 11.22 -1.82 10.18
N LEU A 170 10.72 -1.72 8.96
CA LEU A 170 10.23 -2.87 8.19
C LEU A 170 11.34 -3.88 7.92
N ARG A 171 12.55 -3.42 7.56
CA ARG A 171 13.72 -4.31 7.38
C ARG A 171 14.15 -4.97 8.69
N GLU A 172 14.14 -4.24 9.79
CA GLU A 172 14.45 -4.77 11.13
C GLU A 172 13.43 -5.81 11.59
N GLU A 173 12.15 -5.63 11.26
CA GLU A 173 11.08 -6.52 11.66
C GLU A 173 11.03 -7.80 10.82
N PHE A 174 11.12 -7.67 9.49
CA PHE A 174 10.83 -8.77 8.57
C PHE A 174 12.05 -9.31 7.81
N GLY A 175 13.24 -8.73 8.01
CA GLY A 175 14.49 -9.19 7.38
C GLY A 175 14.36 -9.38 5.87
N ASP A 176 14.76 -10.54 5.37
CA ASP A 176 14.75 -10.89 3.94
C ASP A 176 13.33 -11.05 3.34
N ALA A 177 12.30 -11.18 4.19
CA ALA A 177 10.91 -11.21 3.72
C ALA A 177 10.40 -9.83 3.31
N PHE A 178 11.08 -8.75 3.68
CA PHE A 178 10.73 -7.38 3.26
C PHE A 178 11.63 -6.92 2.11
N GLU A 179 11.02 -6.66 0.97
CA GLU A 179 11.65 -6.00 -0.18
C GLU A 179 11.27 -4.52 -0.21
N GLY A 180 12.24 -3.63 -0.03
CA GLY A 180 12.02 -2.17 -0.02
C GLY A 180 12.61 -1.49 -1.24
N ILE A 181 11.78 -0.90 -2.09
CA ILE A 181 12.18 -0.08 -3.24
C ILE A 181 12.11 1.39 -2.86
N GLU A 182 13.26 2.05 -2.87
CA GLU A 182 13.40 3.46 -2.54
C GLU A 182 13.93 4.22 -3.75
N ILE A 183 13.13 5.16 -4.28
CA ILE A 183 13.39 5.89 -5.54
C ILE A 183 13.81 7.32 -5.23
N ASP A 184 14.86 7.82 -5.87
CA ASP A 184 15.23 9.23 -5.77
C ASP A 184 14.09 10.10 -6.33
N SER A 185 13.68 11.11 -5.57
CA SER A 185 12.56 12.01 -5.90
C SER A 185 12.73 12.75 -7.23
N LYS A 186 13.96 12.85 -7.77
CA LYS A 186 14.20 13.42 -9.11
C LYS A 186 13.60 12.60 -10.27
N HIS A 187 13.32 11.29 -10.02
CA HIS A 187 12.68 10.38 -10.97
C HIS A 187 11.14 10.36 -10.85
N ALA A 188 10.57 11.24 -10.06
CA ALA A 188 9.12 11.41 -10.04
C ALA A 188 8.66 12.21 -11.25
N ASN A 189 7.43 11.95 -11.71
CA ASN A 189 6.81 12.73 -12.79
C ASN A 189 6.86 14.22 -12.47
N PRO A 190 7.56 15.05 -13.28
CA PRO A 190 7.77 16.46 -13.02
C PRO A 190 6.49 17.30 -13.06
N ASP A 191 5.46 16.82 -13.76
CA ASP A 191 4.16 17.48 -13.89
C ASP A 191 3.25 17.22 -12.67
N ALA A 192 3.64 16.28 -11.79
CA ALA A 192 2.89 15.97 -10.59
C ALA A 192 3.13 16.99 -9.47
N MET A 193 2.19 17.04 -8.52
CA MET A 193 2.33 17.92 -7.34
C MET A 193 3.52 17.49 -6.47
N LYS A 194 4.29 18.45 -6.01
CA LYS A 194 5.39 18.20 -5.05
C LYS A 194 4.86 18.24 -3.60
N PRO A 195 5.51 17.50 -2.68
CA PRO A 195 6.64 16.58 -2.87
C PRO A 195 6.25 15.28 -3.59
N ALA A 196 7.25 14.56 -4.15
CA ALA A 196 7.06 13.25 -4.74
C ALA A 196 6.56 12.26 -3.66
N HIS A 197 5.46 11.54 -3.96
CA HIS A 197 4.80 10.67 -3.00
C HIS A 197 4.24 9.38 -3.64
N SER A 198 3.33 9.49 -4.58
CA SER A 198 2.51 8.40 -5.16
C SER A 198 3.29 7.60 -6.22
N VAL A 199 4.03 6.56 -5.79
CA VAL A 199 4.97 5.82 -6.64
C VAL A 199 4.29 5.14 -7.83
N LEU A 200 3.15 4.48 -7.62
CA LEU A 200 2.47 3.65 -8.62
C LEU A 200 1.38 4.41 -9.41
N THR A 201 1.19 5.69 -9.12
CA THR A 201 0.07 6.47 -9.69
C THR A 201 0.52 7.84 -10.18
N THR A 202 0.27 8.91 -9.44
CA THR A 202 0.46 10.30 -9.90
C THR A 202 1.91 10.63 -10.25
N HIS A 203 2.89 10.08 -9.52
CA HIS A 203 4.32 10.35 -9.75
C HIS A 203 5.00 9.30 -10.63
N LEU A 204 4.25 8.34 -11.16
CA LEU A 204 4.75 7.36 -12.12
C LEU A 204 5.09 8.03 -13.45
N ILE A 205 6.29 7.76 -13.97
CA ILE A 205 6.66 8.00 -15.37
C ILE A 205 6.58 6.65 -16.08
N ASP A 206 5.57 6.49 -16.95
CA ASP A 206 5.32 5.24 -17.69
C ASP A 206 6.18 5.20 -18.96
N ALA A 207 7.49 5.09 -18.78
CA ALA A 207 8.44 4.97 -19.88
C ALA A 207 9.54 3.95 -19.55
N ALA A 208 10.04 3.26 -20.56
CA ALA A 208 11.11 2.27 -20.42
C ALA A 208 12.38 2.91 -19.84
N GLY A 209 12.98 2.27 -18.85
CA GLY A 209 14.18 2.73 -18.16
C GLY A 209 13.92 3.68 -16.99
N GLU A 210 12.69 4.15 -16.79
CA GLU A 210 12.35 4.99 -15.66
C GLU A 210 12.24 4.18 -14.36
N PRO A 211 12.85 4.65 -13.24
CA PRO A 211 12.80 3.92 -11.96
C PRO A 211 11.41 3.69 -11.42
N THR A 212 10.47 4.61 -11.65
CA THR A 212 9.07 4.44 -11.24
C THR A 212 8.35 3.38 -12.08
N ARG A 213 8.69 3.26 -13.38
CA ARG A 213 8.20 2.17 -14.23
C ARG A 213 8.78 0.83 -13.78
N ALA A 214 10.06 0.77 -13.47
CA ALA A 214 10.68 -0.43 -12.92
C ALA A 214 10.03 -0.87 -11.59
N ALA A 215 9.64 0.07 -10.73
CA ALA A 215 8.90 -0.22 -9.51
C ALA A 215 7.49 -0.79 -9.78
N LEU A 216 6.79 -0.29 -10.79
CA LEU A 216 5.52 -0.87 -11.25
C LEU A 216 5.73 -2.30 -11.76
N ASP A 217 6.70 -2.50 -12.65
CA ASP A 217 6.99 -3.83 -13.21
C ASP A 217 7.38 -4.82 -12.11
N ARG A 218 8.19 -4.38 -11.12
CA ARG A 218 8.53 -5.21 -9.94
C ARG A 218 7.29 -5.53 -9.09
N THR A 219 6.37 -4.58 -8.95
CA THR A 219 5.12 -4.81 -8.22
C THR A 219 4.27 -5.89 -8.88
N LEU A 220 4.13 -5.86 -10.20
CA LEU A 220 3.39 -6.87 -10.97
C LEU A 220 4.08 -8.24 -10.90
N ALA A 221 5.42 -8.28 -11.02
CA ALA A 221 6.21 -9.50 -10.85
C ALA A 221 6.05 -10.08 -9.45
N PHE A 222 6.15 -9.26 -8.39
CA PHE A 222 5.96 -9.66 -7.01
C PHE A 222 4.59 -10.31 -6.77
N LEU A 223 3.52 -9.69 -7.27
CA LEU A 223 2.17 -10.28 -7.17
C LEU A 223 2.09 -11.63 -7.89
N THR A 224 2.74 -11.75 -9.05
CA THR A 224 2.77 -12.99 -9.82
C THR A 224 3.55 -14.09 -9.08
N GLU A 225 4.73 -13.78 -8.57
CA GLU A 225 5.58 -14.70 -7.80
C GLU A 225 4.86 -15.26 -6.56
N GLN A 226 4.12 -14.41 -5.86
CA GLN A 226 3.46 -14.79 -4.61
C GLN A 226 2.09 -15.47 -4.81
N LEU A 227 1.38 -15.17 -5.90
CA LEU A 227 -0.01 -15.58 -6.07
C LEU A 227 -0.25 -16.51 -7.27
N LYS A 228 0.75 -16.68 -8.13
CA LYS A 228 0.75 -17.61 -9.26
C LYS A 228 2.05 -18.41 -9.25
N PRO A 229 2.31 -19.22 -8.21
CA PRO A 229 3.50 -20.05 -8.19
C PRO A 229 3.53 -20.94 -9.44
N SER A 230 4.70 -21.06 -10.05
CA SER A 230 4.92 -21.96 -11.19
C SER A 230 4.52 -23.37 -10.77
N ALA A 231 3.74 -24.05 -11.61
CA ALA A 231 3.37 -25.45 -11.44
C ALA A 231 4.62 -26.34 -11.49
#